data_273ee9986c35b8b457a13a47bc35efda
#
_entry.id   273ee9986c35b8b457a13a47bc35efda
#
_cell.length_a   1.000
_cell.length_b   1.000
_cell.length_c   1.000
_cell.angle_alpha   90.00
_cell.angle_beta   90.00
_cell.angle_gamma   90.00
#
_symmetry.space_group_name_H-M   'P 1'
#
loop_
_entity.id
_entity.type
_entity.pdbx_description
1 polymer ?
#
loop_
_entity_poly.entity_id
_entity_poly.type
_entity_poly.pdbx_seq_one_letter_code
_entity_poly.pdbx_strand_id
1 'polypeptide(L)'
;ISFVYDVLFPYFREHLFEWEEVESDEIQEILTATQRLITEELGSSSLDRKALFKQLLAWSLEDRKVTPLKALQGIIWKKGFETGVLKGHVYPDVAPALARWHSEGKTLAIFSSGSVSAQKQLFGNSINGDLSPYFSAFFDTQTGMKRDPQTYVAIANSLSMLPANVLFLSDVVEELAAAKQAGMNTTQLVRPGTVAAWDSVASNFSQIP
;
A
#
# COMPACT_ATOMS: atom_id res chain seq x y z
N ILE A 1 -6.18 -7.61 3.90
CA ILE A 1 -7.20 -6.52 3.97
C ILE A 1 -7.36 -6.09 5.42
N SER A 2 -7.54 -7.04 6.34
CA SER A 2 -7.76 -6.76 7.76
C SER A 2 -6.67 -5.88 8.37
N PHE A 3 -5.37 -6.13 8.11
CA PHE A 3 -4.30 -5.37 8.76
C PHE A 3 -4.40 -3.85 8.53
N VAL A 4 -4.71 -3.40 7.32
CA VAL A 4 -4.84 -1.97 7.03
C VAL A 4 -6.06 -1.37 7.72
N TYR A 5 -7.22 -2.05 7.62
CA TYR A 5 -8.48 -1.55 8.16
C TYR A 5 -8.62 -1.81 9.66
N ASP A 6 -8.08 -2.93 10.16
CA ASP A 6 -8.28 -3.35 11.55
C ASP A 6 -7.14 -2.87 12.47
N VAL A 7 -5.98 -2.49 11.92
CA VAL A 7 -4.81 -2.07 12.72
C VAL A 7 -4.31 -0.69 12.31
N LEU A 8 -3.93 -0.48 11.04
CA LEU A 8 -3.25 0.76 10.64
C LEU A 8 -4.16 2.00 10.72
N PHE A 9 -5.39 1.93 10.21
CA PHE A 9 -6.31 3.06 10.28
C PHE A 9 -6.79 3.35 11.71
N PRO A 10 -7.16 2.38 12.54
CA PRO A 10 -7.42 2.63 13.97
C PRO A 10 -6.23 3.26 14.68
N TYR A 11 -5.02 2.72 14.50
CA TYR A 11 -3.80 3.26 15.08
C TYR A 11 -3.59 4.74 14.69
N PHE A 12 -3.73 5.08 13.41
CA PHE A 12 -3.64 6.45 12.93
C PHE A 12 -4.63 7.37 13.66
N ARG A 13 -5.91 6.96 13.76
CA ARG A 13 -6.97 7.77 14.37
C ARG A 13 -6.76 7.97 15.86
N GLU A 14 -6.25 6.96 16.56
CA GLU A 14 -5.93 7.00 17.98
C GLU A 14 -4.79 7.96 18.29
N HIS A 15 -3.73 7.94 17.44
CA HIS A 15 -2.52 8.72 17.67
C HIS A 15 -2.48 10.05 16.90
N LEU A 16 -3.50 10.38 16.11
CA LEU A 16 -3.51 11.57 15.23
C LEU A 16 -3.28 12.86 16.02
N PHE A 17 -3.99 13.06 17.12
CA PHE A 17 -3.96 14.31 17.88
C PHE A 17 -2.69 14.48 18.74
N GLU A 18 -1.89 13.45 18.93
CA GLU A 18 -0.56 13.56 19.54
C GLU A 18 0.39 14.41 18.68
N TRP A 19 0.08 14.55 17.39
CA TRP A 19 0.85 15.32 16.41
C TRP A 19 0.36 16.77 16.25
N GLU A 20 -0.75 17.14 16.90
CA GLU A 20 -1.31 18.49 16.83
C GLU A 20 -0.31 19.54 17.37
N GLU A 21 0.47 19.22 18.40
CA GLU A 21 1.45 20.12 19.02
C GLU A 21 2.87 19.93 18.46
N VAL A 22 3.07 18.99 17.52
CA VAL A 22 4.39 18.73 16.92
C VAL A 22 4.68 19.79 15.86
N GLU A 23 5.69 20.61 16.11
CA GLU A 23 6.18 21.58 15.16
C GLU A 23 7.35 21.02 14.35
N SER A 24 7.11 20.75 13.06
CA SER A 24 8.11 20.36 12.07
C SER A 24 7.70 20.88 10.70
N ASP A 25 8.69 21.10 9.82
CA ASP A 25 8.45 21.54 8.44
C ASP A 25 7.54 20.55 7.70
N GLU A 26 7.75 19.25 7.91
CA GLU A 26 6.96 18.18 7.28
C GLU A 26 5.47 18.24 7.68
N ILE A 27 5.17 18.45 8.97
CA ILE A 27 3.79 18.63 9.45
C ILE A 27 3.20 19.92 8.90
N GLN A 28 3.97 21.00 8.87
CA GLN A 28 3.51 22.29 8.34
C GLN A 28 3.18 22.22 6.84
N GLU A 29 3.97 21.52 6.04
CA GLU A 29 3.68 21.27 4.63
C GLU A 29 2.38 20.47 4.45
N ILE A 30 2.16 19.43 5.26
CA ILE A 30 0.92 18.64 5.25
C ILE A 30 -0.29 19.50 5.57
N LEU A 31 -0.21 20.34 6.61
CA LEU A 31 -1.32 21.23 6.99
C LEU A 31 -1.60 22.28 5.92
N THR A 32 -0.56 22.83 5.29
CA THR A 32 -0.69 23.77 4.16
C THR A 32 -1.39 23.11 2.97
N ALA A 33 -1.01 21.87 2.62
CA ALA A 33 -1.64 21.10 1.56
C ALA A 33 -3.09 20.76 1.91
N THR A 34 -3.38 20.43 3.18
CA THR A 34 -4.73 20.19 3.69
C THR A 34 -5.61 21.41 3.52
N GLN A 35 -5.12 22.60 3.97
CA GLN A 35 -5.84 23.85 3.83
C GLN A 35 -6.14 24.18 2.36
N ARG A 36 -5.16 24.00 1.47
CA ARG A 36 -5.34 24.24 0.04
C ARG A 36 -6.48 23.39 -0.54
N LEU A 37 -6.50 22.08 -0.25
CA LEU A 37 -7.57 21.20 -0.72
C LEU A 37 -8.95 21.61 -0.21
N ILE A 38 -9.04 22.00 1.08
CA ILE A 38 -10.30 22.49 1.66
C ILE A 38 -10.76 23.77 0.95
N THR A 39 -9.85 24.69 0.65
CA THR A 39 -10.17 25.93 -0.05
C THR A 39 -10.64 25.66 -1.48
N GLU A 40 -9.97 24.75 -2.20
CA GLU A 40 -10.33 24.36 -3.57
C GLU A 40 -11.71 23.67 -3.64
N GLU A 41 -12.03 22.80 -2.67
CA GLU A 41 -13.27 22.01 -2.68
C GLU A 41 -14.47 22.75 -2.09
N LEU A 42 -14.28 23.53 -1.03
CA LEU A 42 -15.37 24.12 -0.24
C LEU A 42 -15.41 25.64 -0.28
N GLY A 43 -14.42 26.30 -0.89
CA GLY A 43 -14.31 27.76 -0.88
C GLY A 43 -14.13 28.35 0.53
N SER A 44 -13.65 27.52 1.48
CA SER A 44 -13.58 27.86 2.89
C SER A 44 -12.43 28.83 3.21
N SER A 45 -12.65 29.70 4.20
CA SER A 45 -11.61 30.53 4.80
C SER A 45 -10.55 29.68 5.52
N SER A 46 -9.43 30.31 5.88
CA SER A 46 -8.36 29.67 6.64
C SER A 46 -8.88 29.03 7.93
N LEU A 47 -8.54 27.76 8.14
CA LEU A 47 -8.83 27.00 9.34
C LEU A 47 -7.64 27.08 10.30
N ASP A 48 -7.93 26.99 11.60
CA ASP A 48 -6.88 26.83 12.61
C ASP A 48 -6.30 25.39 12.56
N ARG A 49 -5.15 25.21 13.20
CA ARG A 49 -4.43 23.95 13.22
C ARG A 49 -5.30 22.78 13.69
N LYS A 50 -6.07 22.98 14.75
CA LYS A 50 -6.98 21.96 15.30
C LYS A 50 -8.09 21.56 14.33
N ALA A 51 -8.64 22.53 13.60
CA ALA A 51 -9.66 22.24 12.58
C ALA A 51 -9.07 21.46 11.40
N LEU A 52 -7.81 21.71 11.02
CA LEU A 52 -7.12 20.92 9.99
C LEU A 52 -6.92 19.47 10.42
N PHE A 53 -6.53 19.21 11.67
CA PHE A 53 -6.43 17.84 12.21
C PHE A 53 -7.79 17.14 12.27
N LYS A 54 -8.86 17.85 12.64
CA LYS A 54 -10.23 17.32 12.58
C LYS A 54 -10.65 16.96 11.15
N GLN A 55 -10.27 17.77 10.17
CA GLN A 55 -10.56 17.46 8.76
C GLN A 55 -9.80 16.22 8.28
N LEU A 56 -8.53 16.06 8.67
CA LEU A 56 -7.74 14.86 8.38
C LEU A 56 -8.36 13.61 9.01
N LEU A 57 -8.90 13.73 10.23
CA LEU A 57 -9.67 12.66 10.88
C LEU A 57 -10.92 12.31 10.07
N ALA A 58 -11.71 13.31 9.67
CA ALA A 58 -12.93 13.11 8.87
C ALA A 58 -12.59 12.39 7.54
N TRP A 59 -11.58 12.84 6.83
CA TRP A 59 -11.12 12.17 5.60
C TRP A 59 -10.64 10.73 5.83
N SER A 60 -10.02 10.44 6.99
CA SER A 60 -9.66 9.08 7.37
C SER A 60 -10.87 8.19 7.64
N LEU A 61 -11.93 8.74 8.23
CA LEU A 61 -13.18 8.02 8.48
C LEU A 61 -13.94 7.71 7.19
N GLU A 62 -13.86 8.62 6.20
CA GLU A 62 -14.42 8.48 4.86
C GLU A 62 -13.55 7.63 3.91
N ASP A 63 -12.41 7.13 4.38
CA ASP A 63 -11.42 6.41 3.57
C ASP A 63 -10.94 7.21 2.33
N ARG A 64 -10.87 8.53 2.42
CA ARG A 64 -10.39 9.38 1.31
C ARG A 64 -8.90 9.12 1.03
N LYS A 65 -8.56 9.14 -0.26
CA LYS A 65 -7.19 8.86 -0.74
C LYS A 65 -6.46 10.15 -1.16
N VAL A 66 -6.49 11.17 -0.30
CA VAL A 66 -5.84 12.47 -0.57
C VAL A 66 -4.40 12.49 -0.09
N THR A 67 -3.54 13.23 -0.80
CA THR A 67 -2.09 13.26 -0.57
C THR A 67 -1.71 13.66 0.86
N PRO A 68 -2.23 14.78 1.46
CA PRO A 68 -1.83 15.17 2.81
C PRO A 68 -2.24 14.16 3.88
N LEU A 69 -3.40 13.50 3.74
CA LEU A 69 -3.79 12.43 4.65
C LEU A 69 -2.82 11.25 4.58
N LYS A 70 -2.46 10.80 3.37
CA LYS A 70 -1.50 9.70 3.19
C LYS A 70 -0.11 10.04 3.75
N ALA A 71 0.32 11.29 3.61
CA ALA A 71 1.60 11.74 4.15
C ALA A 71 1.61 11.66 5.68
N LEU A 72 0.58 12.21 6.35
CA LEU A 72 0.48 12.14 7.81
C LEU A 72 0.32 10.71 8.33
N GLN A 73 -0.48 9.88 7.65
CA GLN A 73 -0.57 8.45 7.95
C GLN A 73 0.81 7.78 7.89
N GLY A 74 1.60 8.10 6.87
CA GLY A 74 2.96 7.57 6.71
C GLY A 74 3.88 7.91 7.88
N ILE A 75 3.84 9.15 8.38
CA ILE A 75 4.62 9.61 9.54
C ILE A 75 4.20 8.87 10.81
N ILE A 76 2.90 8.83 11.10
CA ILE A 76 2.35 8.21 12.31
C ILE A 76 2.64 6.70 12.32
N TRP A 77 2.43 6.01 11.20
CA TRP A 77 2.74 4.59 11.09
C TRP A 77 4.23 4.30 11.21
N LYS A 78 5.08 5.15 10.61
CA LYS A 78 6.54 5.04 10.75
C LYS A 78 6.94 5.04 12.21
N LYS A 79 6.43 5.98 13.00
CA LYS A 79 6.67 6.02 14.43
C LYS A 79 6.21 4.75 15.14
N GLY A 80 5.01 4.25 14.81
CA GLY A 80 4.48 3.00 15.35
C GLY A 80 5.33 1.78 15.03
N PHE A 81 5.86 1.68 13.81
CA PHE A 81 6.78 0.61 13.41
C PHE A 81 8.15 0.75 14.09
N GLU A 82 8.72 1.94 14.16
CA GLU A 82 10.02 2.21 14.81
C GLU A 82 9.99 1.88 16.31
N THR A 83 8.88 2.16 16.98
CA THR A 83 8.70 1.80 18.41
C THR A 83 8.32 0.33 18.63
N GLY A 84 8.06 -0.43 17.54
CA GLY A 84 7.66 -1.82 17.60
C GLY A 84 6.23 -2.08 18.05
N VAL A 85 5.43 -1.03 18.25
CA VAL A 85 3.98 -1.12 18.55
C VAL A 85 3.22 -1.68 17.35
N LEU A 86 3.56 -1.20 16.14
CA LEU A 86 3.05 -1.77 14.91
C LEU A 86 3.96 -2.90 14.40
N LYS A 87 3.34 -3.99 13.95
CA LYS A 87 3.98 -5.08 13.23
C LYS A 87 3.19 -5.38 11.97
N GLY A 88 3.88 -5.46 10.83
CA GLY A 88 3.25 -5.81 9.56
C GLY A 88 2.72 -7.25 9.57
N HIS A 89 1.43 -7.41 9.35
CA HIS A 89 0.83 -8.74 9.29
C HIS A 89 0.85 -9.25 7.84
N VAL A 90 1.38 -10.43 7.66
CA VAL A 90 1.33 -11.20 6.41
C VAL A 90 0.73 -12.58 6.69
N TYR A 91 0.13 -13.20 5.67
CA TYR A 91 -0.36 -14.57 5.82
C TYR A 91 0.80 -15.54 6.09
N PRO A 92 0.57 -16.65 6.82
CA PRO A 92 1.63 -17.59 7.23
C PRO A 92 2.44 -18.19 6.07
N ASP A 93 1.82 -18.29 4.89
CA ASP A 93 2.44 -18.82 3.68
C ASP A 93 3.33 -17.82 2.94
N VAL A 94 3.29 -16.51 3.31
CA VAL A 94 4.00 -15.45 2.57
C VAL A 94 5.51 -15.54 2.79
N ALA A 95 5.97 -15.49 4.04
CA ALA A 95 7.41 -15.46 4.31
C ALA A 95 8.15 -16.71 3.77
N PRO A 96 7.63 -17.96 3.94
CA PRO A 96 8.25 -19.13 3.33
C PRO A 96 8.28 -19.09 1.80
N ALA A 97 7.22 -18.57 1.16
CA ALA A 97 7.18 -18.47 -0.30
C ALA A 97 8.17 -17.43 -0.83
N LEU A 98 8.27 -16.25 -0.19
CA LEU A 98 9.24 -15.23 -0.56
C LEU A 98 10.68 -15.76 -0.46
N ALA A 99 11.01 -16.48 0.63
CA ALA A 99 12.31 -17.08 0.80
C ALA A 99 12.62 -18.11 -0.29
N ARG A 100 11.66 -18.99 -0.61
CA ARG A 100 11.77 -19.98 -1.68
C ARG A 100 12.03 -19.31 -3.04
N TRP A 101 11.16 -18.38 -3.44
CA TRP A 101 11.27 -17.70 -4.74
C TRP A 101 12.57 -16.91 -4.86
N HIS A 102 13.01 -16.27 -3.77
CA HIS A 102 14.29 -15.57 -3.74
C HIS A 102 15.46 -16.54 -3.93
N SER A 103 15.44 -17.71 -3.26
CA SER A 103 16.47 -18.74 -3.41
C SER A 103 16.51 -19.37 -4.82
N GLU A 104 15.37 -19.38 -5.50
CA GLU A 104 15.22 -19.81 -6.90
C GLU A 104 15.65 -18.72 -7.91
N GLY A 105 16.11 -17.56 -7.44
CA GLY A 105 16.56 -16.44 -8.28
C GLY A 105 15.42 -15.66 -8.94
N LYS A 106 14.19 -15.74 -8.44
CA LYS A 106 13.06 -14.96 -8.95
C LYS A 106 13.17 -13.50 -8.48
N THR A 107 12.85 -12.59 -9.38
CA THR A 107 12.70 -11.16 -9.08
C THR A 107 11.31 -10.92 -8.50
N LEU A 108 11.25 -10.40 -7.27
CA LEU A 108 9.99 -10.14 -6.58
C LEU A 108 9.73 -8.64 -6.48
N ALA A 109 8.50 -8.23 -6.73
CA ALA A 109 8.08 -6.84 -6.63
C ALA A 109 6.67 -6.72 -6.05
N ILE A 110 6.40 -5.57 -5.43
CA ILE A 110 5.07 -5.25 -4.91
C ILE A 110 4.45 -4.11 -5.73
N PHE A 111 3.17 -4.24 -6.06
CA PHE A 111 2.35 -3.17 -6.59
C PHE A 111 1.12 -2.98 -5.71
N SER A 112 1.01 -1.83 -5.03
CA SER A 112 -0.02 -1.54 -4.04
C SER A 112 -0.57 -0.12 -4.16
N SER A 113 -1.79 0.12 -3.68
CA SER A 113 -2.33 1.47 -3.52
C SER A 113 -1.71 2.23 -2.33
N GLY A 114 -1.07 1.52 -1.40
CA GLY A 114 -0.24 2.12 -0.36
C GLY A 114 1.05 2.70 -0.95
N SER A 115 1.53 3.84 -0.41
CA SER A 115 2.78 4.44 -0.86
C SER A 115 3.96 3.45 -0.72
N VAL A 116 5.00 3.62 -1.56
CA VAL A 116 6.23 2.84 -1.45
C VAL A 116 6.81 2.87 -0.04
N SER A 117 6.75 4.03 0.64
CA SER A 117 7.19 4.16 2.03
C SER A 117 6.38 3.26 2.97
N ALA A 118 5.05 3.28 2.88
CA ALA A 118 4.18 2.44 3.70
C ALA A 118 4.40 0.93 3.44
N GLN A 119 4.61 0.55 2.18
CA GLN A 119 4.94 -0.83 1.82
C GLN A 119 6.26 -1.28 2.47
N LYS A 120 7.31 -0.46 2.39
CA LYS A 120 8.62 -0.75 3.01
C LYS A 120 8.52 -0.84 4.53
N GLN A 121 7.74 0.01 5.17
CA GLN A 121 7.48 -0.06 6.61
C GLN A 121 6.80 -1.38 7.00
N LEU A 122 5.76 -1.78 6.26
CA LEU A 122 5.01 -3.01 6.52
C LEU A 122 5.89 -4.25 6.39
N PHE A 123 6.61 -4.38 5.29
CA PHE A 123 7.43 -5.56 5.03
C PHE A 123 8.73 -5.56 5.83
N GLY A 124 9.32 -4.39 6.10
CA GLY A 124 10.52 -4.25 6.92
C GLY A 124 10.29 -4.53 8.41
N ASN A 125 9.03 -4.36 8.89
CA ASN A 125 8.67 -4.57 10.29
C ASN A 125 7.57 -5.63 10.44
N SER A 126 7.65 -6.74 9.68
CA SER A 126 6.62 -7.76 9.74
C SER A 126 6.73 -8.62 11.00
N ILE A 127 5.63 -9.33 11.33
CA ILE A 127 5.63 -10.35 12.40
C ILE A 127 6.61 -11.50 12.14
N ASN A 128 7.05 -11.67 10.88
CA ASN A 128 8.02 -12.68 10.45
C ASN A 128 9.45 -12.10 10.28
N GLY A 129 9.72 -10.92 10.86
CA GLY A 129 10.98 -10.20 10.68
C GLY A 129 10.96 -9.29 9.46
N ASP A 130 12.13 -8.81 9.05
CA ASP A 130 12.31 -7.98 7.87
C ASP A 130 12.20 -8.82 6.60
N LEU A 131 11.13 -8.61 5.83
CA LEU A 131 10.88 -9.25 4.54
C LEU A 131 11.30 -8.36 3.36
N SER A 132 11.71 -7.10 3.61
CA SER A 132 12.06 -6.15 2.55
C SER A 132 13.23 -6.62 1.65
N PRO A 133 14.25 -7.36 2.15
CA PRO A 133 15.34 -7.85 1.31
C PRO A 133 14.91 -8.81 0.19
N TYR A 134 13.74 -9.43 0.29
CA TYR A 134 13.23 -10.30 -0.76
C TYR A 134 12.74 -9.53 -2.00
N PHE A 135 12.44 -8.21 -1.87
CA PHE A 135 11.83 -7.42 -2.94
C PHE A 135 12.87 -6.56 -3.66
N SER A 136 12.90 -6.69 -4.98
CA SER A 136 13.73 -5.87 -5.86
C SER A 136 13.12 -4.50 -6.15
N ALA A 137 11.79 -4.39 -6.10
CA ALA A 137 11.08 -3.14 -6.39
C ALA A 137 9.73 -3.04 -5.68
N PHE A 138 9.31 -1.79 -5.46
CA PHE A 138 7.99 -1.43 -4.94
C PHE A 138 7.36 -0.39 -5.86
N PHE A 139 6.12 -0.61 -6.24
CA PHE A 139 5.32 0.27 -7.10
C PHE A 139 4.05 0.70 -6.37
N ASP A 140 3.63 1.93 -6.60
CA ASP A 140 2.38 2.47 -6.07
C ASP A 140 1.56 3.19 -7.15
N THR A 141 0.54 3.93 -6.75
CA THR A 141 -0.35 4.64 -7.69
C THR A 141 0.34 5.78 -8.47
N GLN A 142 1.57 6.16 -8.13
CA GLN A 142 2.37 7.08 -8.95
C GLN A 142 2.91 6.39 -10.20
N THR A 143 3.09 5.07 -10.17
CA THR A 143 3.45 4.28 -11.36
C THR A 143 2.30 4.23 -12.36
N GLY A 144 1.06 4.25 -11.90
CA GLY A 144 -0.15 4.27 -12.70
C GLY A 144 -1.34 3.63 -12.00
N MET A 145 -2.46 3.61 -12.70
CA MET A 145 -3.71 3.04 -12.18
C MET A 145 -3.69 1.51 -12.28
N LYS A 146 -4.17 0.82 -11.23
CA LYS A 146 -4.18 -0.65 -11.17
C LYS A 146 -5.10 -1.34 -12.19
N ARG A 147 -6.00 -0.59 -12.82
CA ARG A 147 -6.90 -1.08 -13.88
C ARG A 147 -6.47 -0.67 -15.29
N ASP A 148 -5.30 -0.02 -15.41
CA ASP A 148 -4.74 0.40 -16.70
C ASP A 148 -3.64 -0.60 -17.13
N PRO A 149 -3.80 -1.29 -18.28
CA PRO A 149 -2.78 -2.19 -18.81
C PRO A 149 -1.41 -1.55 -19.01
N GLN A 150 -1.36 -0.25 -19.35
CA GLN A 150 -0.09 0.46 -19.56
C GLN A 150 0.75 0.53 -18.29
N THR A 151 0.11 0.54 -17.12
CA THR A 151 0.80 0.48 -15.82
C THR A 151 1.61 -0.82 -15.68
N TYR A 152 1.05 -1.95 -16.08
CA TYR A 152 1.74 -3.24 -16.01
C TYR A 152 2.87 -3.38 -17.03
N VAL A 153 2.73 -2.75 -18.22
CA VAL A 153 3.84 -2.63 -19.18
C VAL A 153 4.97 -1.79 -18.56
N ALA A 154 4.66 -0.67 -17.94
CA ALA A 154 5.66 0.18 -17.26
C ALA A 154 6.36 -0.56 -16.11
N ILE A 155 5.63 -1.35 -15.31
CA ILE A 155 6.21 -2.20 -14.26
C ILE A 155 7.17 -3.23 -14.87
N ALA A 156 6.77 -3.97 -15.91
CA ALA A 156 7.63 -4.96 -16.56
C ALA A 156 8.91 -4.32 -17.11
N ASN A 157 8.80 -3.16 -17.76
CA ASN A 157 9.94 -2.39 -18.27
C ASN A 157 10.87 -1.96 -17.13
N SER A 158 10.34 -1.47 -16.02
CA SER A 158 11.12 -1.07 -14.83
C SER A 158 11.88 -2.24 -14.22
N LEU A 159 11.34 -3.46 -14.33
CA LEU A 159 11.99 -4.70 -13.91
C LEU A 159 12.93 -5.27 -14.99
N SER A 160 13.06 -4.62 -16.14
CA SER A 160 13.81 -5.11 -17.31
C SER A 160 13.33 -6.50 -17.78
N MET A 161 12.03 -6.76 -17.71
CA MET A 161 11.41 -8.02 -18.07
C MET A 161 10.38 -7.85 -19.20
N LEU A 162 10.23 -8.89 -20.02
CA LEU A 162 9.08 -8.98 -20.91
C LEU A 162 7.83 -9.31 -20.09
N PRO A 163 6.66 -8.70 -20.38
CA PRO A 163 5.42 -9.00 -19.65
C PRO A 163 5.10 -10.50 -19.56
N ALA A 164 5.36 -11.27 -20.62
CA ALA A 164 5.13 -12.71 -20.65
C ALA A 164 5.96 -13.51 -19.62
N ASN A 165 7.05 -12.92 -19.11
CA ASN A 165 7.90 -13.52 -18.07
C ASN A 165 7.53 -13.05 -16.65
N VAL A 166 6.48 -12.26 -16.52
CA VAL A 166 5.98 -11.76 -15.23
C VAL A 166 4.69 -12.49 -14.86
N LEU A 167 4.62 -12.99 -13.64
CA LEU A 167 3.38 -13.48 -13.03
C LEU A 167 2.84 -12.43 -12.07
N PHE A 168 1.65 -11.91 -12.35
CA PHE A 168 0.95 -10.99 -11.46
C PHE A 168 -0.09 -11.73 -10.62
N LEU A 169 -0.04 -11.49 -9.31
CA LEU A 169 -0.92 -12.11 -8.31
C LEU A 169 -1.80 -11.03 -7.68
N SER A 170 -3.11 -11.19 -7.72
CA SER A 170 -4.07 -10.29 -7.06
C SER A 170 -5.34 -11.05 -6.66
N ASP A 171 -6.07 -10.56 -5.69
CA ASP A 171 -7.44 -10.98 -5.37
C ASP A 171 -8.50 -10.23 -6.20
N VAL A 172 -8.11 -9.14 -6.87
CA VAL A 172 -8.98 -8.23 -7.63
C VAL A 172 -8.96 -8.61 -9.13
N VAL A 173 -10.09 -9.06 -9.65
CA VAL A 173 -10.23 -9.53 -11.04
C VAL A 173 -9.91 -8.46 -12.08
N GLU A 174 -10.31 -7.22 -11.83
CA GLU A 174 -10.05 -6.10 -12.76
C GLU A 174 -8.56 -5.78 -12.87
N GLU A 175 -7.78 -5.98 -11.80
CA GLU A 175 -6.32 -5.85 -11.83
C GLU A 175 -5.69 -6.98 -12.65
N LEU A 176 -6.17 -8.21 -12.47
CA LEU A 176 -5.74 -9.36 -13.27
C LEU A 176 -6.06 -9.19 -14.75
N ALA A 177 -7.23 -8.66 -15.08
CA ALA A 177 -7.63 -8.38 -16.46
C ALA A 177 -6.70 -7.36 -17.12
N ALA A 178 -6.36 -6.27 -16.43
CA ALA A 178 -5.43 -5.26 -16.92
C ALA A 178 -4.01 -5.83 -17.11
N ALA A 179 -3.52 -6.63 -16.17
CA ALA A 179 -2.22 -7.30 -16.26
C ALA A 179 -2.18 -8.31 -17.41
N LYS A 180 -3.24 -9.11 -17.59
CA LYS A 180 -3.37 -10.06 -18.71
C LYS A 180 -3.40 -9.34 -20.05
N GLN A 181 -4.09 -8.20 -20.14
CA GLN A 181 -4.10 -7.38 -21.35
C GLN A 181 -2.72 -6.78 -21.67
N ALA A 182 -1.90 -6.50 -20.65
CA ALA A 182 -0.50 -6.11 -20.82
C ALA A 182 0.42 -7.26 -21.24
N GLY A 183 -0.08 -8.49 -21.32
CA GLY A 183 0.67 -9.69 -21.71
C GLY A 183 1.33 -10.44 -20.55
N MET A 184 1.00 -10.11 -19.29
CA MET A 184 1.49 -10.84 -18.12
C MET A 184 0.73 -12.16 -17.92
N ASN A 185 1.38 -13.13 -17.27
CA ASN A 185 0.69 -14.26 -16.65
C ASN A 185 -0.03 -13.78 -15.40
N THR A 186 -1.20 -14.38 -15.08
CA THR A 186 -2.03 -13.91 -13.99
C THR A 186 -2.62 -15.08 -13.21
N THR A 187 -2.66 -14.96 -11.87
CA THR A 187 -3.34 -15.92 -10.99
C THR A 187 -4.08 -15.16 -9.90
N GLN A 188 -5.34 -15.50 -9.68
CA GLN A 188 -6.14 -14.94 -8.59
C GLN A 188 -5.78 -15.62 -7.27
N LEU A 189 -5.51 -14.80 -6.26
CA LEU A 189 -5.34 -15.25 -4.88
C LEU A 189 -6.72 -15.27 -4.18
N VAL A 190 -7.24 -16.45 -3.95
CA VAL A 190 -8.54 -16.66 -3.30
C VAL A 190 -8.32 -16.86 -1.79
N ARG A 191 -8.26 -15.75 -1.06
CA ARG A 191 -8.15 -15.73 0.40
C ARG A 191 -9.56 -15.76 1.05
N PRO A 192 -9.69 -15.99 2.37
CA PRO A 192 -10.97 -15.88 3.05
C PRO A 192 -11.68 -14.54 2.72
N GLY A 193 -12.92 -14.63 2.24
CA GLY A 193 -13.71 -13.48 1.77
C GLY A 193 -13.56 -13.14 0.28
N THR A 194 -12.63 -13.78 -0.44
CA THR A 194 -12.49 -13.61 -1.90
C THR A 194 -13.28 -14.69 -2.63
N VAL A 195 -14.01 -14.31 -3.67
CA VAL A 195 -14.72 -15.25 -4.56
C VAL A 195 -13.82 -15.57 -5.74
N ALA A 196 -13.70 -16.88 -6.06
CA ALA A 196 -12.98 -17.34 -7.25
C ALA A 196 -13.74 -16.91 -8.52
N ALA A 197 -13.08 -16.13 -9.38
CA ALA A 197 -13.68 -15.59 -10.60
C ALA A 197 -12.65 -15.41 -11.74
N TRP A 198 -11.55 -16.18 -11.68
CA TRP A 198 -10.47 -16.14 -12.67
C TRP A 198 -10.07 -17.56 -13.11
N ASP A 199 -9.50 -17.70 -14.32
CA ASP A 199 -9.15 -19.00 -14.89
C ASP A 199 -8.07 -19.74 -14.08
N SER A 200 -7.06 -19.00 -13.59
CA SER A 200 -5.99 -19.53 -12.73
C SER A 200 -6.19 -19.01 -11.32
N VAL A 201 -6.35 -19.91 -10.36
CA VAL A 201 -6.60 -19.58 -8.96
C VAL A 201 -5.64 -20.32 -8.03
N ALA A 202 -5.27 -19.67 -6.94
CA ALA A 202 -4.52 -20.25 -5.84
C ALA A 202 -5.08 -19.74 -4.50
N SER A 203 -5.18 -20.60 -3.49
CA SER A 203 -5.64 -20.19 -2.16
C SER A 203 -4.50 -19.68 -1.27
N ASN A 204 -3.27 -20.01 -1.61
CA ASN A 204 -2.06 -19.59 -0.89
C ASN A 204 -0.83 -19.66 -1.81
N PHE A 205 0.26 -19.08 -1.35
CA PHE A 205 1.51 -18.98 -2.13
C PHE A 205 2.25 -20.32 -2.30
N SER A 206 1.93 -21.36 -1.51
CA SER A 206 2.54 -22.67 -1.71
C SER A 206 2.07 -23.36 -3.00
N GLN A 207 0.95 -22.91 -3.56
CA GLN A 207 0.39 -23.40 -4.83
C GLN A 207 0.96 -22.65 -6.06
N ILE A 208 1.75 -21.61 -5.83
CA ILE A 208 2.40 -20.83 -6.89
C ILE A 208 3.81 -21.42 -7.10
N PRO A 209 4.17 -21.79 -8.34
CA PRO A 209 5.49 -22.35 -8.65
C PRO A 209 6.64 -21.36 -8.45
#